data_271ceef92238808c4f707367de73808a
#
_entry.id   271ceef92238808c4f707367de73808a
#
_cell.length_a   1.000
_cell.length_b   1.000
_cell.length_c   1.000
_cell.angle_alpha   90.00
_cell.angle_beta   90.00
_cell.angle_gamma   90.00
#
_symmetry.space_group_name_H-M   'P 1'
#
loop_
_entity.id
_entity.type
_entity.pdbx_description
1 polymer ?
#
loop_
_entity_poly.entity_id
_entity_poly.type
_entity_poly.pdbx_seq_one_letter_code
_entity_poly.pdbx_strand_id
1 'polypeptide(L)'
;RPVGLCWFSPDCKHFSKAKGGKPVDKNIRGLAWVALKWAATVRPRVIMLENVEEFKTWGPLLGDRPDPNQKGRTFNCFVNALRRHGYQVDWRELRACDYGAPTIRKRFFLIARCDGRPIVWPEPTHGDPLSLKVQSGELKPWHTAAECIDWSIPCPSIFERKKPLAENTLCRIVKGLQKFVIDNPQPFIVQVNHGGDNFRGADFDKPFPTVTAKHGFGLVTPY
;
A
#
# COMPACT_ATOMS: atom_id res chain seq x y z
N ARG A 1 13.95 -31.43 5.75
CA ARG A 1 14.35 -30.91 4.42
C ARG A 1 14.76 -29.45 4.56
N PRO A 2 15.81 -28.97 3.87
CA PRO A 2 16.17 -27.56 3.90
C PRO A 2 15.08 -26.71 3.26
N VAL A 3 14.73 -25.59 3.89
CA VAL A 3 13.74 -24.64 3.37
C VAL A 3 14.44 -23.61 2.48
N GLY A 4 13.99 -23.51 1.23
CA GLY A 4 14.53 -22.55 0.26
C GLY A 4 14.07 -21.13 0.51
N LEU A 5 12.78 -20.93 0.69
CA LEU A 5 12.12 -19.63 0.86
C LEU A 5 11.07 -19.69 1.96
N CYS A 6 11.07 -18.68 2.82
CA CYS A 6 9.95 -18.36 3.71
C CYS A 6 9.42 -16.98 3.38
N TRP A 7 8.10 -16.88 3.20
CA TRP A 7 7.37 -15.61 3.02
C TRP A 7 6.59 -15.27 4.27
N PHE A 8 6.70 -14.01 4.73
CA PHE A 8 5.98 -13.49 5.89
C PHE A 8 5.24 -12.21 5.53
N SER A 9 3.95 -12.16 5.84
CA SER A 9 3.13 -10.94 5.75
C SER A 9 2.40 -10.74 7.08
N PRO A 10 3.12 -10.33 8.15
CA PRO A 10 2.51 -10.14 9.45
C PRO A 10 1.49 -9.00 9.44
N ASP A 11 0.44 -9.11 10.28
CA ASP A 11 -0.64 -8.12 10.35
C ASP A 11 -0.10 -6.70 10.53
N CYS A 12 -0.54 -5.79 9.67
CA CYS A 12 -0.11 -4.39 9.62
C CYS A 12 -1.05 -3.42 10.35
N LYS A 13 -2.16 -3.90 10.96
CA LYS A 13 -3.19 -3.02 11.57
C LYS A 13 -2.63 -1.98 12.51
N HIS A 14 -1.56 -2.30 13.22
CA HIS A 14 -0.95 -1.44 14.23
C HIS A 14 0.20 -0.56 13.70
N PHE A 15 0.55 -0.68 12.44
CA PHE A 15 1.53 0.16 11.76
C PHE A 15 0.88 1.14 10.79
N SER A 16 -0.24 0.75 10.16
CA SER A 16 -0.89 1.51 9.10
C SER A 16 -1.43 2.87 9.57
N LYS A 17 -1.20 3.91 8.77
CA LYS A 17 -1.80 5.26 8.90
C LYS A 17 -3.34 5.23 8.96
N ALA A 18 -3.97 4.22 8.36
CA ALA A 18 -5.43 4.07 8.35
C ALA A 18 -6.03 3.84 9.75
N LYS A 19 -5.20 3.52 10.76
CA LYS A 19 -5.66 3.30 12.13
C LYS A 19 -6.17 4.56 12.85
N GLY A 20 -5.76 5.76 12.42
CA GLY A 20 -6.27 7.01 12.97
C GLY A 20 -5.94 7.26 14.45
N GLY A 21 -4.75 6.83 14.92
CA GLY A 21 -4.27 7.10 16.29
C GLY A 21 -4.90 6.22 17.39
N LYS A 22 -5.65 5.17 17.05
CA LYS A 22 -6.20 4.22 18.04
C LYS A 22 -5.09 3.46 18.78
N PRO A 23 -5.32 3.00 20.02
CA PRO A 23 -4.37 2.20 20.80
C PRO A 23 -3.83 0.98 20.04
N VAL A 24 -2.61 0.55 20.33
CA VAL A 24 -1.95 -0.56 19.66
C VAL A 24 -1.82 -1.78 20.57
N ASP A 25 -2.02 -2.97 19.99
CA ASP A 25 -1.81 -4.24 20.68
C ASP A 25 -0.33 -4.66 20.50
N LYS A 26 0.36 -4.90 21.63
CA LYS A 26 1.75 -5.34 21.66
C LYS A 26 1.94 -6.70 20.99
N ASN A 27 0.99 -7.63 21.15
CA ASN A 27 1.09 -8.98 20.59
C ASN A 27 1.05 -8.96 19.06
N ILE A 28 0.15 -8.17 18.47
CA ILE A 28 0.07 -8.04 17.01
C ILE A 28 1.33 -7.36 16.45
N ARG A 29 1.87 -6.36 17.14
CA ARG A 29 3.15 -5.73 16.74
C ARG A 29 4.33 -6.70 16.80
N GLY A 30 4.23 -7.72 17.65
CA GLY A 30 5.25 -8.76 17.84
C GLY A 30 5.25 -9.85 16.77
N LEU A 31 4.25 -9.95 15.90
CA LEU A 31 4.13 -11.05 14.94
C LEU A 31 5.34 -11.17 13.98
N ALA A 32 5.99 -10.07 13.65
CA ALA A 32 7.18 -10.09 12.80
C ALA A 32 8.35 -10.89 13.43
N TRP A 33 8.40 -11.01 14.76
CA TRP A 33 9.44 -11.79 15.45
C TRP A 33 9.40 -13.30 15.12
N VAL A 34 8.29 -13.80 14.58
CA VAL A 34 8.18 -15.17 14.08
C VAL A 34 9.21 -15.44 12.99
N ALA A 35 9.53 -14.44 12.15
CA ALA A 35 10.58 -14.59 11.14
C ALA A 35 11.96 -14.87 11.77
N LEU A 36 12.27 -14.27 12.93
CA LEU A 36 13.52 -14.58 13.66
C LEU A 36 13.52 -15.99 14.25
N LYS A 37 12.37 -16.47 14.76
CA LYS A 37 12.26 -17.87 15.20
C LYS A 37 12.60 -18.81 14.05
N TRP A 38 12.08 -18.58 12.85
CA TRP A 38 12.39 -19.38 11.67
C TRP A 38 13.85 -19.22 11.24
N ALA A 39 14.42 -18.02 11.30
CA ALA A 39 15.82 -17.79 11.01
C ALA A 39 16.73 -18.61 11.95
N ALA A 40 16.39 -18.66 13.24
CA ALA A 40 17.17 -19.37 14.26
C ALA A 40 17.02 -20.89 14.20
N THR A 41 15.81 -21.42 13.92
CA THR A 41 15.49 -22.84 14.07
C THR A 41 15.51 -23.62 12.75
N VAL A 42 14.98 -23.01 11.68
CA VAL A 42 14.83 -23.65 10.36
C VAL A 42 15.91 -23.18 9.39
N ARG A 43 16.39 -21.95 9.56
CA ARG A 43 17.40 -21.31 8.73
C ARG A 43 17.09 -21.36 7.23
N PRO A 44 15.94 -20.80 6.77
CA PRO A 44 15.62 -20.71 5.35
C PRO A 44 16.74 -19.98 4.60
N ARG A 45 17.05 -20.41 3.37
CA ARG A 45 18.06 -19.71 2.55
C ARG A 45 17.67 -18.26 2.26
N VAL A 46 16.38 -18.03 2.05
CA VAL A 46 15.80 -16.71 1.78
C VAL A 46 14.58 -16.51 2.68
N ILE A 47 14.52 -15.38 3.33
CA ILE A 47 13.33 -14.87 4.02
C ILE A 47 12.86 -13.63 3.29
N MET A 48 11.59 -13.59 2.92
CA MET A 48 10.93 -12.39 2.40
C MET A 48 9.84 -11.96 3.37
N LEU A 49 9.77 -10.66 3.64
CA LEU A 49 8.75 -10.07 4.50
C LEU A 49 8.10 -8.89 3.79
N GLU A 50 6.76 -8.90 3.74
CA GLU A 50 5.94 -7.79 3.23
C GLU A 50 5.21 -7.10 4.36
N ASN A 51 5.11 -5.77 4.30
CA ASN A 51 4.32 -4.97 5.22
C ASN A 51 3.96 -3.61 4.61
N VAL A 52 3.32 -2.74 5.41
CA VAL A 52 3.14 -1.33 5.06
C VAL A 52 4.44 -0.55 5.21
N GLU A 53 4.56 0.59 4.52
CA GLU A 53 5.77 1.44 4.55
C GLU A 53 6.15 1.90 5.97
N GLU A 54 5.16 2.04 6.85
CA GLU A 54 5.34 2.44 8.24
C GLU A 54 6.03 1.37 9.10
N PHE A 55 6.18 0.15 8.63
CA PHE A 55 6.88 -0.92 9.35
C PHE A 55 8.31 -0.51 9.74
N LYS A 56 8.99 0.29 8.92
CA LYS A 56 10.31 0.88 9.25
C LYS A 56 10.29 1.75 10.50
N THR A 57 9.14 2.27 10.85
CA THR A 57 8.97 3.14 12.03
C THR A 57 8.71 2.38 13.31
N TRP A 58 8.75 1.04 13.26
CA TRP A 58 8.50 0.19 14.41
C TRP A 58 9.46 0.49 15.55
N GLY A 59 8.91 1.03 16.62
CA GLY A 59 9.60 1.38 17.85
C GLY A 59 8.83 0.86 19.07
N PRO A 60 9.38 1.01 20.29
CA PRO A 60 8.68 0.71 21.52
C PRO A 60 7.43 1.56 21.72
N LEU A 61 6.62 1.19 22.67
CA LEU A 61 5.42 1.94 23.07
C LEU A 61 5.69 2.74 24.35
N LEU A 62 5.16 3.95 24.38
CA LEU A 62 4.97 4.75 25.59
C LEU A 62 3.49 4.63 25.96
N GLY A 63 3.19 3.80 26.97
CA GLY A 63 1.82 3.37 27.25
C GLY A 63 1.27 2.52 26.12
N ASP A 64 0.19 2.97 25.49
CA ASP A 64 -0.53 2.32 24.38
C ASP A 64 -0.25 2.94 23.00
N ARG A 65 0.69 3.89 22.91
CA ARG A 65 1.05 4.61 21.67
C ARG A 65 2.52 4.44 21.33
N PRO A 66 2.87 4.48 20.02
CA PRO A 66 4.27 4.48 19.62
C PRO A 66 5.03 5.67 20.23
N ASP A 67 6.21 5.41 20.81
CA ASP A 67 7.10 6.45 21.30
C ASP A 67 7.72 7.19 20.11
N PRO A 68 7.44 8.50 19.94
CA PRO A 68 7.95 9.26 18.81
C PRO A 68 9.48 9.42 18.84
N ASN A 69 10.09 9.40 20.04
CA ASN A 69 11.52 9.58 20.21
C ASN A 69 12.32 8.30 19.92
N GLN A 70 11.65 7.15 19.86
CA GLN A 70 12.27 5.85 19.61
C GLN A 70 11.77 5.19 18.31
N LYS A 71 11.32 6.01 17.37
CA LYS A 71 10.85 5.58 16.07
C LYS A 71 11.92 4.77 15.33
N GLY A 72 11.56 3.57 14.84
CA GLY A 72 12.46 2.69 14.10
C GLY A 72 13.40 1.84 14.96
N ARG A 73 13.47 2.05 16.27
CA ARG A 73 14.41 1.32 17.14
C ARG A 73 14.16 -0.18 17.11
N THR A 74 12.91 -0.62 17.22
CA THR A 74 12.56 -2.04 17.19
C THR A 74 12.80 -2.65 15.82
N PHE A 75 12.52 -1.91 14.74
CA PHE A 75 12.85 -2.33 13.38
C PHE A 75 14.35 -2.57 13.21
N ASN A 76 15.19 -1.66 13.68
CA ASN A 76 16.65 -1.82 13.63
C ASN A 76 17.12 -3.03 14.46
N CYS A 77 16.54 -3.26 15.65
CA CYS A 77 16.81 -4.44 16.46
C CYS A 77 16.45 -5.73 15.69
N PHE A 78 15.30 -5.75 15.00
CA PHE A 78 14.84 -6.86 14.18
C PHE A 78 15.81 -7.16 13.03
N VAL A 79 16.21 -6.15 12.26
CA VAL A 79 17.18 -6.29 11.17
C VAL A 79 18.53 -6.80 11.69
N ASN A 80 19.02 -6.21 12.78
CA ASN A 80 20.29 -6.61 13.38
C ASN A 80 20.25 -8.04 13.95
N ALA A 81 19.10 -8.49 14.42
CA ALA A 81 18.92 -9.86 14.86
C ALA A 81 19.00 -10.85 13.68
N LEU A 82 18.38 -10.55 12.53
CA LEU A 82 18.54 -11.35 11.30
C LEU A 82 20.02 -11.40 10.86
N ARG A 83 20.71 -10.26 10.88
CA ARG A 83 22.14 -10.20 10.54
C ARG A 83 23.01 -11.06 11.47
N ARG A 84 22.71 -11.09 12.77
CA ARG A 84 23.40 -11.98 13.74
C ARG A 84 23.17 -13.46 13.47
N HIS A 85 22.07 -13.83 12.83
CA HIS A 85 21.82 -15.19 12.33
C HIS A 85 22.51 -15.49 10.98
N GLY A 86 23.37 -14.59 10.49
CA GLY A 86 24.13 -14.78 9.26
C GLY A 86 23.41 -14.38 7.99
N TYR A 87 22.33 -13.60 8.08
CA TYR A 87 21.62 -13.10 6.90
C TYR A 87 22.18 -11.75 6.45
N GLN A 88 22.41 -11.62 5.15
CA GLN A 88 22.43 -10.30 4.50
C GLN A 88 21.00 -9.80 4.40
N VAL A 89 20.76 -8.54 4.75
CA VAL A 89 19.40 -7.96 4.81
C VAL A 89 19.36 -6.65 4.07
N ASP A 90 18.42 -6.54 3.15
CA ASP A 90 18.10 -5.30 2.44
C ASP A 90 16.57 -5.12 2.36
N TRP A 91 16.09 -3.90 2.14
CA TRP A 91 14.68 -3.60 2.03
C TRP A 91 14.42 -2.43 1.10
N ARG A 92 13.26 -2.49 0.44
CA ARG A 92 12.77 -1.44 -0.45
C ARG A 92 11.29 -1.22 -0.25
N GLU A 93 10.84 -0.04 -0.64
CA GLU A 93 9.44 0.24 -0.83
C GLU A 93 9.15 0.15 -2.32
N LEU A 94 8.24 -0.73 -2.70
CA LEU A 94 7.87 -0.95 -4.08
C LEU A 94 6.42 -0.51 -4.30
N ARG A 95 6.18 0.15 -5.43
CA ARG A 95 4.87 0.60 -5.86
C ARG A 95 4.35 -0.35 -6.94
N ALA A 96 3.14 -0.84 -6.80
CA ALA A 96 2.60 -1.88 -7.66
C ALA A 96 2.47 -1.44 -9.14
N CYS A 97 2.14 -0.17 -9.41
CA CYS A 97 2.04 0.34 -10.79
C CYS A 97 3.39 0.35 -11.51
N ASP A 98 4.51 0.46 -10.80
CA ASP A 98 5.85 0.41 -11.42
C ASP A 98 6.19 -0.98 -11.98
N TYR A 99 5.37 -1.98 -11.66
CA TYR A 99 5.49 -3.38 -12.09
C TYR A 99 4.26 -3.88 -12.88
N GLY A 100 3.43 -2.96 -13.38
CA GLY A 100 2.32 -3.27 -14.27
C GLY A 100 0.98 -3.56 -13.58
N ALA A 101 0.85 -3.38 -12.27
CA ALA A 101 -0.45 -3.45 -11.63
C ALA A 101 -1.17 -2.09 -11.71
N PRO A 102 -2.48 -2.03 -11.97
CA PRO A 102 -3.21 -0.77 -12.15
C PRO A 102 -3.54 -0.07 -10.81
N THR A 103 -2.60 -0.04 -9.87
CA THR A 103 -2.77 0.58 -8.55
C THR A 103 -1.50 1.21 -8.02
N ILE A 104 -1.65 2.38 -7.37
CA ILE A 104 -0.54 3.07 -6.69
C ILE A 104 -0.17 2.42 -5.34
N ARG A 105 -0.68 1.22 -5.04
CA ARG A 105 -0.41 0.50 -3.80
C ARG A 105 1.10 0.39 -3.57
N LYS A 106 1.58 0.97 -2.48
CA LYS A 106 2.98 0.94 -2.07
C LYS A 106 3.15 0.03 -0.86
N ARG A 107 4.17 -0.82 -0.89
CA ARG A 107 4.48 -1.76 0.19
C ARG A 107 5.97 -1.78 0.49
N PHE A 108 6.25 -2.04 1.75
CA PHE A 108 7.57 -2.36 2.24
C PHE A 108 7.86 -3.85 1.99
N PHE A 109 9.01 -4.14 1.43
CA PHE A 109 9.54 -5.49 1.28
C PHE A 109 10.91 -5.57 1.91
N LEU A 110 11.17 -6.66 2.63
CA LEU A 110 12.48 -6.99 3.16
C LEU A 110 12.88 -8.36 2.61
N ILE A 111 14.12 -8.45 2.14
CA ILE A 111 14.76 -9.71 1.73
C ILE A 111 15.95 -9.96 2.65
N ALA A 112 16.00 -11.15 3.23
CA ALA A 112 17.15 -11.62 4.00
C ALA A 112 17.67 -12.93 3.40
N ARG A 113 18.99 -13.03 3.13
CA ARG A 113 19.63 -14.20 2.53
C ARG A 113 20.84 -14.67 3.34
N CYS A 114 21.00 -15.98 3.50
CA CYS A 114 22.14 -16.60 4.17
C CYS A 114 22.90 -17.61 3.29
N ASP A 115 22.66 -17.59 1.97
CA ASP A 115 23.24 -18.53 1.00
C ASP A 115 24.44 -17.95 0.23
N GLY A 116 24.95 -16.79 0.65
CA GLY A 116 26.10 -16.12 0.04
C GLY A 116 25.81 -15.44 -1.32
N ARG A 117 24.56 -15.51 -1.82
CA ARG A 117 24.19 -14.88 -3.08
C ARG A 117 23.73 -13.45 -2.85
N PRO A 118 23.96 -12.52 -3.80
CA PRO A 118 23.51 -11.14 -3.66
C PRO A 118 21.97 -11.05 -3.61
N ILE A 119 21.48 -10.04 -2.92
CA ILE A 119 20.07 -9.66 -2.99
C ILE A 119 19.86 -8.89 -4.29
N VAL A 120 18.95 -9.37 -5.13
CA VAL A 120 18.58 -8.73 -6.38
C VAL A 120 17.12 -8.29 -6.28
N TRP A 121 16.87 -7.03 -6.59
CA TRP A 121 15.52 -6.46 -6.66
C TRP A 121 15.05 -6.44 -8.12
N PRO A 122 13.75 -6.63 -8.35
CA PRO A 122 13.20 -6.46 -9.69
C PRO A 122 13.33 -5.00 -10.13
N GLU A 123 13.68 -4.80 -11.40
CA GLU A 123 13.65 -3.46 -11.98
C GLU A 123 12.21 -3.08 -12.40
N PRO A 124 11.82 -1.80 -12.26
CA PRO A 124 10.54 -1.33 -12.76
C PRO A 124 10.38 -1.61 -14.25
N THR A 125 9.17 -2.02 -14.65
CA THR A 125 8.79 -2.26 -16.05
C THR A 125 7.86 -1.18 -16.58
N HIS A 126 7.26 -0.38 -15.69
CA HIS A 126 6.29 0.66 -16.01
C HIS A 126 6.67 1.95 -15.27
N GLY A 127 6.18 3.08 -15.78
CA GLY A 127 6.46 4.40 -15.20
C GLY A 127 5.37 5.43 -15.51
N ASP A 128 5.53 6.61 -14.92
CA ASP A 128 4.68 7.76 -15.21
C ASP A 128 4.72 8.07 -16.71
N PRO A 129 3.57 8.19 -17.40
CA PRO A 129 3.51 8.54 -18.82
C PRO A 129 4.29 9.81 -19.21
N LEU A 130 4.41 10.76 -18.27
CA LEU A 130 5.15 12.00 -18.47
C LEU A 130 6.66 11.87 -18.17
N SER A 131 7.13 10.73 -17.67
CA SER A 131 8.54 10.52 -17.38
C SER A 131 9.36 10.33 -18.66
N LEU A 132 10.61 10.80 -18.64
CA LEU A 132 11.52 10.63 -19.77
C LEU A 132 11.71 9.15 -20.15
N LYS A 133 11.73 8.25 -19.18
CA LYS A 133 11.90 6.81 -19.41
C LYS A 133 10.73 6.17 -20.18
N VAL A 134 9.52 6.66 -19.96
CA VAL A 134 8.36 6.20 -20.73
C VAL A 134 8.35 6.84 -22.11
N GLN A 135 8.66 8.14 -22.21
CA GLN A 135 8.72 8.85 -23.49
C GLN A 135 9.83 8.31 -24.41
N SER A 136 10.93 7.84 -23.84
CA SER A 136 12.01 7.18 -24.60
C SER A 136 11.74 5.72 -24.96
N GLY A 137 10.65 5.11 -24.44
CA GLY A 137 10.32 3.71 -24.65
C GLY A 137 11.11 2.72 -23.76
N GLU A 138 11.90 3.22 -22.79
CA GLU A 138 12.61 2.36 -21.81
C GLU A 138 11.62 1.66 -20.86
N LEU A 139 10.55 2.33 -20.47
CA LEU A 139 9.47 1.80 -19.63
C LEU A 139 8.13 1.91 -20.35
N LYS A 140 7.22 0.99 -20.04
CA LYS A 140 5.82 1.10 -20.44
C LYS A 140 5.09 2.13 -19.58
N PRO A 141 4.05 2.81 -20.07
CA PRO A 141 3.22 3.67 -19.23
C PRO A 141 2.47 2.84 -18.18
N TRP A 142 2.19 3.45 -17.03
CA TRP A 142 1.34 2.82 -16.02
C TRP A 142 -0.04 2.47 -16.60
N HIS A 143 -0.57 1.32 -16.17
CA HIS A 143 -1.96 0.99 -16.41
C HIS A 143 -2.87 1.91 -15.60
N THR A 144 -3.94 2.37 -16.24
CA THR A 144 -4.90 3.32 -15.66
C THR A 144 -6.06 2.61 -14.98
N ALA A 145 -6.80 3.35 -14.14
CA ALA A 145 -8.04 2.87 -13.56
C ALA A 145 -9.10 2.62 -14.66
N ALA A 146 -9.10 3.44 -15.71
CA ALA A 146 -10.03 3.34 -16.84
C ALA A 146 -10.00 1.97 -17.52
N GLU A 147 -8.82 1.36 -17.62
CA GLU A 147 -8.64 0.02 -18.20
C GLU A 147 -9.29 -1.11 -17.37
N CYS A 148 -9.56 -0.84 -16.07
CA CYS A 148 -10.15 -1.81 -15.15
C CYS A 148 -11.64 -1.62 -14.94
N ILE A 149 -12.24 -0.58 -15.52
CA ILE A 149 -13.66 -0.25 -15.38
C ILE A 149 -14.43 -0.90 -16.53
N ASP A 150 -15.43 -1.68 -16.18
CA ASP A 150 -16.42 -2.16 -17.16
C ASP A 150 -17.43 -1.04 -17.45
N TRP A 151 -17.19 -0.31 -18.51
CA TRP A 151 -18.00 0.83 -18.94
C TRP A 151 -19.38 0.43 -19.47
N SER A 152 -19.65 -0.86 -19.68
CA SER A 152 -20.98 -1.36 -20.09
C SER A 152 -21.95 -1.42 -18.90
N ILE A 153 -21.46 -1.39 -17.67
CA ILE A 153 -22.30 -1.40 -16.46
C ILE A 153 -22.93 -0.02 -16.29
N PRO A 154 -24.29 0.10 -16.29
CA PRO A 154 -24.95 1.38 -16.14
C PRO A 154 -24.69 1.99 -14.74
N CYS A 155 -24.42 3.29 -14.71
CA CYS A 155 -24.26 4.05 -13.47
C CYS A 155 -25.62 4.64 -13.06
N PRO A 156 -26.33 4.11 -12.04
CA PRO A 156 -27.60 4.68 -11.60
C PRO A 156 -27.39 6.05 -10.97
N SER A 157 -28.36 6.95 -11.18
CA SER A 157 -28.33 8.29 -10.58
C SER A 157 -28.22 8.22 -9.06
N ILE A 158 -27.36 9.06 -8.49
CA ILE A 158 -27.22 9.19 -7.02
C ILE A 158 -28.48 9.79 -6.37
N PHE A 159 -29.32 10.49 -7.13
CA PHE A 159 -30.54 11.13 -6.68
C PHE A 159 -31.74 10.19 -6.66
N GLU A 160 -31.70 9.07 -7.39
CA GLU A 160 -32.80 8.08 -7.48
C GLU A 160 -32.66 6.95 -6.45
N ARG A 161 -31.75 7.08 -5.50
CA ARG A 161 -31.50 6.04 -4.49
C ARG A 161 -32.60 6.02 -3.42
N LYS A 162 -33.09 4.82 -3.07
CA LYS A 162 -34.03 4.63 -1.94
C LYS A 162 -33.45 5.16 -0.62
N LYS A 163 -32.14 5.05 -0.41
CA LYS A 163 -31.42 5.58 0.76
C LYS A 163 -30.45 6.65 0.29
N PRO A 164 -30.55 7.89 0.79
CA PRO A 164 -29.62 8.95 0.45
C PRO A 164 -28.17 8.61 0.79
N LEU A 165 -27.23 9.19 0.06
CA LEU A 165 -25.81 9.11 0.39
C LEU A 165 -25.53 9.87 1.69
N ALA A 166 -24.55 9.40 2.46
CA ALA A 166 -24.08 10.13 3.63
C ALA A 166 -23.51 11.50 3.21
N GLU A 167 -23.74 12.53 4.03
CA GLU A 167 -23.31 13.92 3.77
C GLU A 167 -21.83 14.02 3.38
N ASN A 168 -20.95 13.35 4.13
CA ASN A 168 -19.52 13.32 3.79
C ASN A 168 -19.23 12.71 2.41
N THR A 169 -20.08 11.83 1.90
CA THR A 169 -19.95 11.28 0.54
C THR A 169 -20.40 12.32 -0.49
N LEU A 170 -21.50 13.01 -0.25
CA LEU A 170 -21.96 14.11 -1.10
C LEU A 170 -20.91 15.23 -1.17
N CYS A 171 -20.35 15.65 -0.02
CA CYS A 171 -19.28 16.65 0.02
C CYS A 171 -18.06 16.23 -0.82
N ARG A 172 -17.69 14.96 -0.79
CA ARG A 172 -16.58 14.45 -1.63
C ARG A 172 -16.92 14.46 -3.11
N ILE A 173 -18.17 14.10 -3.47
CA ILE A 173 -18.64 14.17 -4.86
C ILE A 173 -18.59 15.62 -5.35
N VAL A 174 -19.11 16.57 -4.57
CA VAL A 174 -19.05 18.00 -4.92
C VAL A 174 -17.62 18.48 -5.11
N LYS A 175 -16.72 18.18 -4.18
CA LYS A 175 -15.30 18.53 -4.31
C LYS A 175 -14.66 17.87 -5.54
N GLY A 176 -15.08 16.67 -5.87
CA GLY A 176 -14.65 15.96 -7.08
C GLY A 176 -15.17 16.63 -8.35
N LEU A 177 -16.45 17.01 -8.38
CA LEU A 177 -17.05 17.75 -9.49
C LEU A 177 -16.32 19.08 -9.74
N GLN A 178 -16.05 19.85 -8.67
CA GLN A 178 -15.25 21.07 -8.80
C GLN A 178 -13.87 20.82 -9.41
N LYS A 179 -13.20 19.76 -8.99
CA LYS A 179 -11.82 19.49 -9.40
C LYS A 179 -11.70 18.88 -10.79
N PHE A 180 -12.64 18.01 -11.19
CA PHE A 180 -12.50 17.17 -12.39
C PHE A 180 -13.53 17.47 -13.48
N VAL A 181 -14.62 18.15 -13.17
CA VAL A 181 -15.74 18.29 -14.11
C VAL A 181 -15.99 19.73 -14.54
N ILE A 182 -15.81 20.73 -13.65
CA ILE A 182 -16.14 22.12 -13.98
C ILE A 182 -15.20 22.64 -15.08
N ASP A 183 -13.90 22.34 -14.97
CA ASP A 183 -12.90 22.80 -15.94
C ASP A 183 -12.68 21.81 -17.09
N ASN A 184 -12.99 20.52 -16.88
CA ASN A 184 -12.85 19.47 -17.88
C ASN A 184 -13.77 18.29 -17.54
N PRO A 185 -14.94 18.14 -18.21
CA PRO A 185 -15.96 17.16 -17.88
C PRO A 185 -15.46 15.71 -18.13
N GLN A 186 -14.79 15.17 -17.13
CA GLN A 186 -14.26 13.81 -17.13
C GLN A 186 -14.84 12.99 -15.98
N PRO A 187 -15.02 11.68 -16.13
CA PRO A 187 -15.31 10.78 -15.02
C PRO A 187 -14.21 10.86 -13.95
N PHE A 188 -14.55 10.57 -12.70
CA PHE A 188 -13.56 10.47 -11.63
C PHE A 188 -13.93 9.41 -10.61
N ILE A 189 -12.94 8.92 -9.88
CA ILE A 189 -13.10 7.93 -8.83
C ILE A 189 -13.21 8.66 -7.49
N VAL A 190 -14.25 8.34 -6.70
CA VAL A 190 -14.42 8.82 -5.33
C VAL A 190 -14.17 7.69 -4.34
N GLN A 191 -13.43 7.97 -3.26
CA GLN A 191 -13.20 7.02 -2.18
C GLN A 191 -14.05 7.37 -0.95
N VAL A 192 -14.90 6.44 -0.50
CA VAL A 192 -15.93 6.70 0.52
C VAL A 192 -15.70 6.03 1.88
N ASN A 193 -14.69 5.19 2.01
CA ASN A 193 -14.47 4.33 3.20
C ASN A 193 -13.76 5.01 4.39
N HIS A 194 -13.44 6.29 4.31
CA HIS A 194 -12.69 6.98 5.36
C HIS A 194 -13.52 8.09 5.99
N GLY A 195 -13.37 8.29 7.30
CA GLY A 195 -14.00 9.40 8.01
C GLY A 195 -13.44 10.77 7.57
N GLY A 196 -14.19 11.84 7.90
CA GLY A 196 -13.84 13.21 7.55
C GLY A 196 -14.42 13.66 6.19
N ASP A 197 -14.36 14.96 5.94
CA ASP A 197 -14.92 15.64 4.77
C ASP A 197 -13.88 15.94 3.68
N ASN A 198 -12.60 15.55 3.90
CA ASN A 198 -11.54 15.74 2.93
C ASN A 198 -11.83 14.97 1.63
N PHE A 199 -11.66 15.65 0.50
CA PHE A 199 -11.77 15.00 -0.80
C PHE A 199 -10.76 13.88 -0.94
N ARG A 200 -11.27 12.69 -1.25
CA ARG A 200 -10.47 11.51 -1.58
C ARG A 200 -10.97 10.94 -2.89
N GLY A 201 -10.37 11.38 -3.96
CA GLY A 201 -10.68 10.91 -5.28
C GLY A 201 -9.45 10.90 -6.16
N ALA A 202 -9.57 10.25 -7.29
CA ALA A 202 -8.50 10.10 -8.26
C ALA A 202 -9.02 10.25 -9.68
N ASP A 203 -8.16 10.69 -10.56
CA ASP A 203 -8.35 10.64 -12.00
C ASP A 203 -8.55 9.18 -12.42
N PHE A 204 -9.46 8.96 -13.35
CA PHE A 204 -9.66 7.64 -13.93
C PHE A 204 -8.52 7.26 -14.90
N ASP A 205 -7.77 8.25 -15.41
CA ASP A 205 -6.60 8.08 -16.29
C ASP A 205 -5.32 7.73 -15.53
N LYS A 206 -5.40 7.59 -14.20
CA LYS A 206 -4.26 7.19 -13.36
C LYS A 206 -4.50 5.83 -12.73
N PRO A 207 -3.43 5.17 -12.25
CA PRO A 207 -3.61 3.94 -11.50
C PRO A 207 -4.53 4.13 -10.29
N PHE A 208 -5.34 3.12 -9.98
CA PHE A 208 -6.21 3.13 -8.81
C PHE A 208 -5.48 3.48 -7.52
N PRO A 209 -6.12 4.24 -6.60
CA PRO A 209 -5.69 4.28 -5.22
C PRO A 209 -5.58 2.87 -4.62
N THR A 210 -4.94 2.74 -3.47
CA THR A 210 -4.77 1.43 -2.82
C THR A 210 -6.12 0.77 -2.56
N VAL A 211 -6.39 -0.34 -3.23
CA VAL A 211 -7.58 -1.17 -3.01
C VAL A 211 -7.44 -1.92 -1.69
N THR A 212 -8.49 -1.90 -0.87
CA THR A 212 -8.56 -2.58 0.43
C THR A 212 -9.70 -3.60 0.44
N ALA A 213 -9.75 -4.45 1.46
CA ALA A 213 -10.80 -5.47 1.60
C ALA A 213 -12.22 -4.89 1.75
N LYS A 214 -12.37 -3.63 2.17
CA LYS A 214 -13.66 -2.93 2.15
C LYS A 214 -13.82 -2.22 0.82
N HIS A 215 -14.85 -2.58 0.06
CA HIS A 215 -15.25 -1.82 -1.11
C HIS A 215 -15.58 -0.38 -0.71
N GLY A 216 -14.99 0.57 -1.38
CA GLY A 216 -15.14 1.98 -0.99
C GLY A 216 -14.79 2.93 -2.10
N PHE A 217 -14.90 2.47 -3.34
CA PHE A 217 -14.76 3.29 -4.52
C PHE A 217 -16.11 3.40 -5.23
N GLY A 218 -16.38 4.58 -5.75
CA GLY A 218 -17.47 4.87 -6.66
C GLY A 218 -16.92 5.59 -7.88
N LEU A 219 -17.47 5.27 -9.05
CA LEU A 219 -17.27 6.06 -10.25
C LEU A 219 -18.33 7.14 -10.32
N VAL A 220 -17.93 8.37 -10.57
CA VAL A 220 -18.82 9.49 -10.87
C VAL A 220 -18.62 9.88 -12.32
N THR A 221 -19.69 9.77 -13.10
CA THR A 221 -19.73 10.20 -14.50
C THR A 221 -20.57 11.47 -14.59
N PRO A 222 -20.04 12.58 -15.14
CA PRO A 222 -20.87 13.73 -15.51
C PRO A 222 -21.77 13.33 -16.69
N TYR A 223 -22.98 13.86 -16.69
CA TYR A 223 -23.92 13.75 -17.81
C TYR A 223 -23.81 14.99 -18.67
#